data_cca3968481c44659665c444b83d650bb
#
_entry.id   cca3968481c44659665c444b83d650bb
#
_cell.length_a   1.000
_cell.length_b   1.000
_cell.length_c   1.000
_cell.angle_alpha   90.00
_cell.angle_beta   90.00
_cell.angle_gamma   90.00
#
_symmetry.space_group_name_H-M   'P 1'
#
loop_
_entity.id
_entity.type
_entity.pdbx_description
1 polymer ?
#
loop_
_entity_poly.entity_id
_entity_poly.type
_entity_poly.pdbx_seq_one_letter_code
_entity_poly.pdbx_strand_id
1 'polypeptide(L)'
;MKRIAVVDNEKLKDKQKKLHIQSLCPVNRGGVECITLEKDVLGIDEATCIGCGICVKAASDAIKIVNLPEILDKKPIHRYGENKFALYNLPTPIFDKVVGVLGVNGIGKSSAISVLGGLLKPNFGEVGKKTSYKEIIDFFKGTETQLFFEKVEKGDIKVSYKPQHVDLIPKAKKGKVKDLLKKVDEKGKLDEVAKELEISNILDNDIKKISGGELQRVAIAATVLKDANLYIFDEPTSYLDIKQRINVSKFIRSLLDGHTAVIVVEHDLIIFDYMSDMAHIMYGSEDVYGSVSGLKPVKNSINVYLGGYLKEENIRFRDKKVKFEARKSFSKKKGEELVSWNGLSKKLGKFLLETDTGSINNGEVIGVLGENGIGKTTFVRVLAGEIKKDKGKLNENI
;
A
#
# COMPACT_ATOMS: atom_id res chain seq x y z
N MET A 1 6.23 -10.54 29.09
CA MET A 1 5.97 -9.61 27.97
C MET A 1 6.83 -10.06 26.81
N LYS A 2 6.20 -10.51 25.72
CA LYS A 2 6.90 -11.02 24.54
C LYS A 2 7.46 -9.85 23.72
N ARG A 3 8.64 -10.02 23.14
CA ARG A 3 9.31 -8.99 22.34
C ARG A 3 9.56 -9.52 20.94
N ILE A 4 9.64 -8.60 19.99
CA ILE A 4 10.16 -8.87 18.67
C ILE A 4 11.40 -8.00 18.48
N ALA A 5 12.48 -8.63 18.04
CA ALA A 5 13.67 -7.97 17.57
C ALA A 5 13.79 -8.12 16.07
N VAL A 6 14.04 -7.01 15.36
CA VAL A 6 14.34 -7.01 13.93
C VAL A 6 15.76 -6.49 13.73
N VAL A 7 16.53 -7.22 12.94
CA VAL A 7 17.93 -6.89 12.62
C VAL A 7 18.08 -6.87 11.09
N ASP A 8 18.44 -5.70 10.57
CA ASP A 8 18.79 -5.52 9.16
C ASP A 8 20.32 -5.67 9.00
N ASN A 9 20.74 -6.90 8.71
CA ASN A 9 22.16 -7.21 8.52
C ASN A 9 22.76 -6.59 7.26
N GLU A 10 21.94 -6.15 6.29
CA GLU A 10 22.42 -5.47 5.08
C GLU A 10 22.91 -4.05 5.38
N LYS A 11 22.36 -3.42 6.42
CA LYS A 11 22.82 -2.13 6.95
C LYS A 11 23.98 -2.27 7.93
N LEU A 12 24.20 -3.47 8.47
CA LEU A 12 25.29 -3.79 9.41
C LEU A 12 26.42 -4.56 8.71
N LYS A 13 27.10 -3.96 7.74
CA LYS A 13 28.16 -4.63 6.98
C LYS A 13 29.49 -4.73 7.74
N ASP A 14 29.74 -3.84 8.70
CA ASP A 14 30.98 -3.79 9.45
C ASP A 14 30.97 -4.84 10.59
N LYS A 15 31.89 -5.80 10.50
CA LYS A 15 32.05 -6.85 11.50
C LYS A 15 32.47 -6.31 12.88
N GLN A 16 33.29 -5.27 12.91
CA GLN A 16 33.71 -4.66 14.20
C GLN A 16 32.54 -3.99 14.88
N LYS A 17 31.67 -3.31 14.12
CA LYS A 17 30.42 -2.72 14.64
C LYS A 17 29.49 -3.81 15.20
N LYS A 18 29.36 -4.96 14.54
CA LYS A 18 28.55 -6.09 15.04
C LYS A 18 29.10 -6.65 16.35
N LEU A 19 30.42 -6.88 16.44
CA LEU A 19 31.07 -7.32 17.67
C LEU A 19 30.93 -6.31 18.82
N HIS A 20 31.04 -5.02 18.51
CA HIS A 20 30.81 -3.96 19.48
C HIS A 20 29.37 -3.99 20.01
N ILE A 21 28.35 -4.10 19.12
CA ILE A 21 26.95 -4.22 19.54
C ILE A 21 26.74 -5.45 20.45
N GLN A 22 27.31 -6.59 20.11
CA GLN A 22 27.25 -7.79 20.92
C GLN A 22 27.84 -7.55 22.30
N SER A 23 29.00 -6.90 22.40
CA SER A 23 29.69 -6.59 23.68
C SER A 23 28.94 -5.58 24.56
N LEU A 24 28.08 -4.74 23.96
CA LEU A 24 27.26 -3.76 24.67
C LEU A 24 26.05 -4.40 25.38
N CYS A 25 25.65 -5.61 25.00
CA CYS A 25 24.47 -6.26 25.56
C CYS A 25 24.68 -6.64 27.03
N PRO A 26 23.86 -6.12 27.98
CA PRO A 26 23.99 -6.44 29.36
C PRO A 26 23.71 -7.92 29.70
N VAL A 27 22.86 -8.58 28.89
CA VAL A 27 22.56 -10.00 29.06
C VAL A 27 23.78 -10.85 28.66
N ASN A 28 24.42 -10.50 27.51
CA ASN A 28 25.66 -11.16 27.11
C ASN A 28 26.78 -10.96 28.16
N ARG A 29 26.89 -9.74 28.73
CA ARG A 29 27.86 -9.47 29.83
C ARG A 29 27.56 -10.26 31.08
N GLY A 30 26.30 -10.62 31.31
CA GLY A 30 25.86 -11.50 32.40
C GLY A 30 26.10 -12.98 32.14
N GLY A 31 26.72 -13.37 31.02
CA GLY A 31 27.04 -14.76 30.69
C GLY A 31 25.92 -15.54 29.99
N VAL A 32 24.81 -14.87 29.58
CA VAL A 32 23.74 -15.48 28.82
C VAL A 32 23.80 -14.97 27.39
N GLU A 33 23.79 -15.87 26.39
CA GLU A 33 23.76 -15.49 25.00
C GLU A 33 22.41 -14.91 24.61
N CYS A 34 22.39 -13.61 24.33
CA CYS A 34 21.23 -12.90 23.84
C CYS A 34 21.47 -12.31 22.40
N ILE A 35 22.67 -11.73 22.21
CA ILE A 35 23.11 -11.28 20.88
C ILE A 35 24.21 -12.22 20.41
N THR A 36 23.96 -12.89 19.29
CA THR A 36 24.88 -13.85 18.65
C THR A 36 25.43 -13.29 17.35
N LEU A 37 26.61 -13.74 16.95
CA LEU A 37 27.19 -13.42 15.66
C LEU A 37 27.63 -14.73 14.99
N GLU A 38 26.80 -15.27 14.12
CA GLU A 38 27.07 -16.49 13.39
C GLU A 38 27.25 -16.19 11.88
N LYS A 39 28.37 -16.68 11.29
CA LYS A 39 28.65 -16.47 9.86
C LYS A 39 28.48 -15.02 9.38
N ASP A 40 28.87 -14.08 10.22
CA ASP A 40 28.73 -12.63 10.00
C ASP A 40 27.27 -12.10 10.00
N VAL A 41 26.31 -12.86 10.53
CA VAL A 41 24.93 -12.46 10.75
C VAL A 41 24.72 -12.19 12.22
N LEU A 42 24.30 -10.96 12.57
CA LEU A 42 23.93 -10.59 13.94
C LEU A 42 22.51 -11.05 14.20
N GLY A 43 22.32 -11.88 15.23
CA GLY A 43 21.04 -12.35 15.72
C GLY A 43 20.74 -11.84 17.12
N ILE A 44 19.46 -11.74 17.48
CA ILE A 44 18.98 -11.38 18.82
C ILE A 44 17.96 -12.43 19.26
N ASP A 45 18.26 -13.13 20.33
CA ASP A 45 17.30 -14.04 20.95
C ASP A 45 16.23 -13.24 21.70
N GLU A 46 15.01 -13.31 21.20
CA GLU A 46 13.85 -12.58 21.72
C GLU A 46 13.40 -13.07 23.11
N ALA A 47 13.73 -14.33 23.47
CA ALA A 47 13.36 -14.90 24.75
C ALA A 47 14.27 -14.40 25.89
N THR A 48 15.56 -14.27 25.64
CA THR A 48 16.54 -13.78 26.63
C THR A 48 16.67 -12.25 26.62
N CYS A 49 16.25 -11.57 25.54
CA CYS A 49 16.33 -10.12 25.42
C CYS A 49 15.46 -9.39 26.45
N ILE A 50 16.08 -8.55 27.29
CA ILE A 50 15.37 -7.72 28.30
C ILE A 50 14.79 -6.42 27.74
N GLY A 51 15.05 -6.09 26.47
CA GLY A 51 14.51 -4.88 25.81
C GLY A 51 15.11 -3.56 26.31
N CYS A 52 16.35 -3.56 26.79
CA CYS A 52 17.01 -2.35 27.32
C CYS A 52 17.31 -1.27 26.27
N GLY A 53 17.26 -1.61 24.97
CA GLY A 53 17.43 -0.68 23.85
C GLY A 53 18.86 -0.19 23.61
N ILE A 54 19.87 -0.71 24.29
CA ILE A 54 21.27 -0.29 24.12
C ILE A 54 21.76 -0.59 22.69
N CYS A 55 21.50 -1.80 22.19
CA CYS A 55 21.82 -2.18 20.80
C CYS A 55 21.05 -1.32 19.77
N VAL A 56 19.82 -0.95 20.06
CA VAL A 56 19.02 -0.03 19.20
C VAL A 56 19.68 1.35 19.16
N LYS A 57 20.15 1.89 20.28
CA LYS A 57 20.89 3.17 20.31
C LYS A 57 22.20 3.12 19.52
N ALA A 58 22.89 1.97 19.53
CA ALA A 58 24.14 1.78 18.80
C ALA A 58 23.95 1.63 17.28
N ALA A 59 22.76 1.19 16.82
CA ALA A 59 22.45 0.97 15.41
C ALA A 59 20.93 1.16 15.15
N SER A 60 20.43 2.35 15.37
CA SER A 60 18.98 2.69 15.27
C SER A 60 18.40 2.54 13.86
N ASP A 61 19.24 2.60 12.85
CA ASP A 61 18.90 2.39 11.45
C ASP A 61 18.77 0.91 11.05
N ALA A 62 19.35 0.02 11.87
CA ALA A 62 19.45 -1.42 11.55
C ALA A 62 18.79 -2.33 12.61
N ILE A 63 18.60 -1.87 13.84
CA ILE A 63 18.02 -2.70 14.92
C ILE A 63 16.78 -2.02 15.48
N LYS A 64 15.67 -2.78 15.52
CA LYS A 64 14.41 -2.37 16.17
C LYS A 64 14.02 -3.45 17.18
N ILE A 65 13.66 -3.06 18.41
CA ILE A 65 13.11 -3.94 19.42
C ILE A 65 11.80 -3.36 19.93
N VAL A 66 10.73 -4.13 19.86
CA VAL A 66 9.38 -3.70 20.21
C VAL A 66 8.75 -4.72 21.16
N ASN A 67 8.10 -4.22 22.21
CA ASN A 67 7.25 -5.05 23.07
C ASN A 67 5.94 -5.34 22.34
N LEU A 68 5.57 -6.62 22.27
CA LEU A 68 4.27 -7.01 21.72
C LEU A 68 3.16 -6.69 22.71
N PRO A 69 2.01 -6.19 22.24
CA PRO A 69 0.78 -6.15 23.03
C PRO A 69 0.40 -7.56 23.51
N GLU A 70 -0.17 -7.67 24.71
CA GLU A 70 -0.60 -8.96 25.29
C GLU A 70 -1.59 -9.72 24.40
N ILE A 71 -2.46 -9.00 23.70
CA ILE A 71 -3.42 -9.56 22.74
C ILE A 71 -2.75 -10.35 21.59
N LEU A 72 -1.48 -10.08 21.33
CA LEU A 72 -0.66 -10.75 20.31
C LEU A 72 0.29 -11.81 20.90
N ASP A 73 0.07 -12.28 22.14
CA ASP A 73 0.85 -13.36 22.73
C ASP A 73 0.52 -14.74 22.12
N LYS A 74 0.41 -14.77 20.79
CA LYS A 74 0.19 -15.94 19.97
C LYS A 74 1.34 -16.15 19.00
N LYS A 75 1.38 -17.29 18.33
CA LYS A 75 2.31 -17.51 17.21
C LYS A 75 1.92 -16.57 16.06
N PRO A 76 2.90 -15.95 15.36
CA PRO A 76 2.59 -15.17 14.16
C PRO A 76 2.08 -16.13 13.04
N ILE A 77 1.25 -15.60 12.16
CA ILE A 77 0.80 -16.33 10.98
C ILE A 77 1.95 -16.57 10.00
N HIS A 78 2.78 -15.54 9.82
CA HIS A 78 3.95 -15.62 8.96
C HIS A 78 5.10 -14.78 9.51
N ARG A 79 6.32 -15.27 9.36
CA ARG A 79 7.55 -14.57 9.68
C ARG A 79 8.56 -14.74 8.54
N TYR A 80 9.12 -13.65 8.04
CA TYR A 80 10.03 -13.68 6.88
C TYR A 80 11.43 -14.23 7.19
N GLY A 81 11.76 -14.40 8.44
CA GLY A 81 13.06 -14.91 8.89
C GLY A 81 13.24 -14.68 10.39
N GLU A 82 14.31 -15.23 10.96
CA GLU A 82 14.74 -14.88 12.31
C GLU A 82 15.05 -13.37 12.36
N ASN A 83 14.58 -12.70 13.41
CA ASN A 83 14.70 -11.26 13.57
C ASN A 83 14.21 -10.44 12.35
N LYS A 84 13.16 -10.90 11.68
CA LYS A 84 12.49 -10.17 10.59
C LYS A 84 11.02 -9.98 10.88
N PHE A 85 10.35 -9.21 10.02
CA PHE A 85 8.94 -8.86 10.12
C PHE A 85 8.03 -10.07 10.39
N ALA A 86 7.06 -9.89 11.29
CA ALA A 86 6.06 -10.89 11.66
C ALA A 86 4.63 -10.39 11.46
N LEU A 87 3.78 -11.21 10.84
CA LEU A 87 2.35 -10.94 10.62
C LEU A 87 1.50 -11.79 11.57
N TYR A 88 0.51 -11.17 12.25
CA TYR A 88 -0.28 -11.86 13.29
C TYR A 88 -1.71 -12.19 12.90
N ASN A 89 -2.41 -11.33 12.22
CA ASN A 89 -3.81 -11.57 11.80
C ASN A 89 -3.98 -11.32 10.30
N LEU A 90 -5.10 -11.78 9.73
CA LEU A 90 -5.48 -11.59 8.34
C LEU A 90 -6.78 -10.79 8.22
N PRO A 91 -6.97 -10.01 7.17
CA PRO A 91 -8.27 -9.45 6.86
C PRO A 91 -9.23 -10.56 6.41
N THR A 92 -10.51 -10.41 6.74
CA THR A 92 -11.55 -11.39 6.41
C THR A 92 -12.35 -10.87 5.21
N PRO A 93 -12.39 -11.58 4.07
CA PRO A 93 -13.27 -11.23 2.96
C PRO A 93 -14.74 -11.50 3.34
N ILE A 94 -15.64 -10.64 2.91
CA ILE A 94 -17.08 -10.83 3.05
C ILE A 94 -17.70 -10.85 1.66
N PHE A 95 -18.48 -11.89 1.37
CA PHE A 95 -19.20 -11.98 0.11
C PHE A 95 -20.25 -10.87 0.00
N ASP A 96 -20.46 -10.36 -1.20
CA ASP A 96 -21.31 -9.23 -1.52
C ASP A 96 -20.90 -7.92 -0.83
N LYS A 97 -19.60 -7.79 -0.50
CA LYS A 97 -19.01 -6.59 0.09
C LYS A 97 -17.65 -6.28 -0.48
N VAL A 98 -17.35 -4.98 -0.52
CA VAL A 98 -15.97 -4.50 -0.69
C VAL A 98 -15.38 -4.25 0.70
N VAL A 99 -14.39 -5.05 1.07
CA VAL A 99 -13.64 -4.91 2.33
C VAL A 99 -12.36 -4.15 2.08
N GLY A 100 -12.24 -2.99 2.66
CA GLY A 100 -11.04 -2.16 2.59
C GLY A 100 -10.00 -2.54 3.65
N VAL A 101 -8.72 -2.33 3.35
CA VAL A 101 -7.61 -2.50 4.30
C VAL A 101 -6.83 -1.21 4.40
N LEU A 102 -6.88 -0.57 5.57
CA LEU A 102 -6.13 0.65 5.91
C LEU A 102 -4.92 0.32 6.76
N GLY A 103 -3.86 1.08 6.60
CA GLY A 103 -2.67 0.97 7.45
C GLY A 103 -1.50 1.77 6.88
N VAL A 104 -0.53 2.10 7.72
CA VAL A 104 0.71 2.77 7.29
C VAL A 104 1.55 1.84 6.40
N ASN A 105 2.51 2.41 5.68
CA ASN A 105 3.44 1.59 4.89
C ASN A 105 4.34 0.75 5.80
N GLY A 106 4.86 -0.38 5.31
CA GLY A 106 5.69 -1.28 6.11
C GLY A 106 4.96 -2.09 7.19
N ILE A 107 3.61 -1.96 7.32
CA ILE A 107 2.81 -2.67 8.33
C ILE A 107 2.37 -4.07 7.88
N GLY A 108 2.73 -4.50 6.67
CA GLY A 108 2.44 -5.83 6.16
C GLY A 108 1.11 -6.00 5.42
N LYS A 109 0.51 -4.92 4.87
CA LYS A 109 -0.73 -5.00 4.06
C LYS A 109 -0.58 -6.01 2.91
N SER A 110 0.44 -5.82 2.07
CA SER A 110 0.69 -6.70 0.93
C SER A 110 1.03 -8.13 1.35
N SER A 111 1.66 -8.34 2.52
CA SER A 111 1.89 -9.67 3.08
C SER A 111 0.57 -10.35 3.46
N ALA A 112 -0.32 -9.64 4.15
CA ALA A 112 -1.61 -10.17 4.58
C ALA A 112 -2.49 -10.57 3.39
N ILE A 113 -2.61 -9.70 2.38
CA ILE A 113 -3.39 -10.02 1.17
C ILE A 113 -2.71 -11.08 0.29
N SER A 114 -1.37 -11.18 0.30
CA SER A 114 -0.65 -12.27 -0.39
C SER A 114 -0.90 -13.64 0.25
N VAL A 115 -1.08 -13.70 1.57
CA VAL A 115 -1.50 -14.93 2.25
C VAL A 115 -2.91 -15.33 1.81
N LEU A 116 -3.85 -14.40 1.79
CA LEU A 116 -5.22 -14.66 1.32
C LEU A 116 -5.26 -15.05 -0.17
N GLY A 117 -4.41 -14.41 -0.97
CA GLY A 117 -4.26 -14.70 -2.40
C GLY A 117 -3.54 -16.01 -2.72
N GLY A 118 -3.08 -16.75 -1.70
CA GLY A 118 -2.33 -18.00 -1.88
C GLY A 118 -0.91 -17.83 -2.44
N LEU A 119 -0.43 -16.57 -2.57
CA LEU A 119 0.91 -16.25 -3.08
C LEU A 119 1.99 -16.44 -2.01
N LEU A 120 1.63 -16.24 -0.75
CA LEU A 120 2.47 -16.41 0.41
C LEU A 120 1.87 -17.46 1.35
N LYS A 121 2.56 -18.59 1.54
CA LYS A 121 2.10 -19.60 2.49
C LYS A 121 2.51 -19.21 3.92
N PRO A 122 1.59 -19.27 4.88
CA PRO A 122 1.91 -19.12 6.31
C PRO A 122 2.99 -20.09 6.74
N ASN A 123 3.87 -19.67 7.67
CA ASN A 123 4.88 -20.54 8.27
C ASN A 123 4.79 -20.62 9.80
N PHE A 124 3.80 -19.94 10.40
CA PHE A 124 3.55 -19.89 11.85
C PHE A 124 4.78 -19.53 12.70
N GLY A 125 5.66 -18.69 12.14
CA GLY A 125 6.90 -18.26 12.78
C GLY A 125 8.07 -19.22 12.62
N GLU A 126 7.87 -20.38 12.00
CA GLU A 126 8.89 -21.39 11.74
C GLU A 126 9.49 -21.17 10.33
N VAL A 127 10.64 -20.52 10.27
CA VAL A 127 11.30 -20.17 9.00
C VAL A 127 11.63 -21.42 8.19
N GLY A 128 11.25 -21.40 6.88
CA GLY A 128 11.49 -22.54 5.98
C GLY A 128 10.45 -23.65 6.05
N LYS A 129 9.49 -23.59 6.96
CA LYS A 129 8.41 -24.57 7.06
C LYS A 129 7.48 -24.48 5.84
N LYS A 130 7.22 -25.63 5.22
CA LYS A 130 6.16 -25.78 4.21
C LYS A 130 4.87 -26.22 4.90
N THR A 131 3.91 -25.33 4.97
CA THR A 131 2.64 -25.55 5.67
C THR A 131 1.60 -26.13 4.73
N SER A 132 0.84 -27.11 5.19
CA SER A 132 -0.34 -27.68 4.50
C SER A 132 -1.60 -26.87 4.79
N TYR A 133 -2.64 -26.99 3.95
CA TYR A 133 -3.94 -26.36 4.23
C TYR A 133 -4.55 -26.86 5.54
N LYS A 134 -4.37 -28.13 5.88
CA LYS A 134 -4.84 -28.69 7.15
C LYS A 134 -4.25 -27.95 8.35
N GLU A 135 -2.94 -27.70 8.36
CA GLU A 135 -2.29 -26.93 9.44
C GLU A 135 -2.77 -25.47 9.49
N ILE A 136 -3.07 -24.87 8.33
CA ILE A 136 -3.62 -23.51 8.26
C ILE A 136 -5.03 -23.48 8.86
N ILE A 137 -5.88 -24.42 8.50
CA ILE A 137 -7.25 -24.56 9.00
C ILE A 137 -7.23 -24.82 10.52
N ASP A 138 -6.38 -25.71 10.99
CA ASP A 138 -6.22 -26.02 12.42
C ASP A 138 -5.74 -24.80 13.23
N PHE A 139 -4.85 -23.99 12.66
CA PHE A 139 -4.35 -22.74 13.30
C PHE A 139 -5.47 -21.72 13.50
N PHE A 140 -6.39 -21.60 12.53
CA PHE A 140 -7.51 -20.66 12.58
C PHE A 140 -8.78 -21.26 13.19
N LYS A 141 -8.69 -22.42 13.86
CA LYS A 141 -9.85 -23.12 14.42
C LYS A 141 -10.73 -22.21 15.28
N GLY A 142 -12.03 -22.22 14.99
CA GLY A 142 -13.02 -21.41 15.69
C GLY A 142 -13.13 -19.97 15.20
N THR A 143 -12.50 -19.60 14.08
CA THR A 143 -12.59 -18.27 13.48
C THR A 143 -13.22 -18.31 12.08
N GLU A 144 -13.70 -17.16 11.59
CA GLU A 144 -14.19 -17.03 10.20
C GLU A 144 -13.10 -17.32 9.17
N THR A 145 -11.85 -17.08 9.52
CA THR A 145 -10.69 -17.38 8.68
C THR A 145 -10.51 -18.88 8.46
N GLN A 146 -10.90 -19.73 9.41
CA GLN A 146 -10.95 -21.17 9.23
C GLN A 146 -11.89 -21.54 8.08
N LEU A 147 -13.14 -21.05 8.11
CA LEU A 147 -14.14 -21.33 7.06
C LEU A 147 -13.69 -20.84 5.69
N PHE A 148 -12.99 -19.71 5.65
CA PHE A 148 -12.40 -19.21 4.43
C PHE A 148 -11.38 -20.20 3.84
N PHE A 149 -10.40 -20.67 4.61
CA PHE A 149 -9.37 -21.59 4.11
C PHE A 149 -9.93 -22.98 3.79
N GLU A 150 -10.96 -23.46 4.50
CA GLU A 150 -11.67 -24.68 4.13
C GLU A 150 -12.32 -24.59 2.75
N LYS A 151 -12.95 -23.44 2.43
CA LYS A 151 -13.54 -23.19 1.11
C LYS A 151 -12.46 -23.04 0.03
N VAL A 152 -11.32 -22.43 0.35
CA VAL A 152 -10.17 -22.34 -0.58
C VAL A 152 -9.61 -23.74 -0.89
N GLU A 153 -9.44 -24.59 0.13
CA GLU A 153 -8.95 -25.96 -0.04
C GLU A 153 -9.90 -26.81 -0.90
N LYS A 154 -11.22 -26.65 -0.71
CA LYS A 154 -12.25 -27.32 -1.52
C LYS A 154 -12.36 -26.79 -2.95
N GLY A 155 -11.74 -25.65 -3.25
CA GLY A 155 -11.85 -24.97 -4.54
C GLY A 155 -13.12 -24.13 -4.73
N ASP A 156 -13.93 -23.95 -3.66
CA ASP A 156 -15.13 -23.11 -3.67
C ASP A 156 -14.78 -21.61 -3.76
N ILE A 157 -13.58 -21.24 -3.30
CA ILE A 157 -13.05 -19.87 -3.42
C ILE A 157 -11.89 -19.88 -4.39
N LYS A 158 -12.06 -19.16 -5.50
CA LYS A 158 -11.03 -18.88 -6.49
C LYS A 158 -10.59 -17.43 -6.34
N VAL A 159 -9.30 -17.22 -6.17
CA VAL A 159 -8.74 -15.88 -5.91
C VAL A 159 -8.07 -15.32 -7.15
N SER A 160 -8.37 -14.07 -7.49
CA SER A 160 -7.61 -13.29 -8.46
C SER A 160 -7.01 -12.06 -7.80
N TYR A 161 -5.72 -11.82 -8.01
CA TYR A 161 -4.94 -10.78 -7.35
C TYR A 161 -4.33 -9.80 -8.34
N LYS A 162 -4.56 -8.50 -8.12
CA LYS A 162 -3.91 -7.39 -8.80
C LYS A 162 -2.77 -6.86 -7.92
N PRO A 163 -1.50 -7.01 -8.32
CA PRO A 163 -0.37 -6.55 -7.51
C PRO A 163 -0.21 -5.03 -7.54
N GLN A 164 0.49 -4.49 -6.52
CA GLN A 164 0.80 -3.07 -6.40
C GLN A 164 1.70 -2.58 -7.56
N HIS A 165 2.80 -3.28 -7.84
CA HIS A 165 3.83 -2.88 -8.80
C HIS A 165 3.48 -3.28 -10.24
N VAL A 166 2.61 -2.51 -10.89
CA VAL A 166 2.23 -2.75 -12.30
C VAL A 166 3.36 -2.38 -13.29
N ASP A 167 4.27 -1.49 -12.91
CA ASP A 167 5.44 -1.07 -13.70
C ASP A 167 6.40 -2.22 -14.04
N LEU A 168 6.32 -3.33 -13.32
CA LEU A 168 7.08 -4.56 -13.61
C LEU A 168 6.46 -5.39 -14.75
N ILE A 169 5.18 -5.20 -15.07
CA ILE A 169 4.47 -5.98 -16.09
C ILE A 169 5.14 -5.84 -17.49
N PRO A 170 5.47 -4.63 -17.99
CA PRO A 170 6.12 -4.49 -19.29
C PRO A 170 7.54 -5.05 -19.35
N LYS A 171 8.20 -5.26 -18.20
CA LYS A 171 9.50 -5.94 -18.11
C LYS A 171 9.35 -7.45 -18.26
N ALA A 172 8.28 -8.02 -17.72
CA ALA A 172 8.00 -9.46 -17.72
C ALA A 172 7.19 -9.95 -18.95
N LYS A 173 6.36 -9.09 -19.53
CA LYS A 173 5.46 -9.40 -20.64
C LYS A 173 5.73 -8.52 -21.86
N LYS A 174 5.54 -9.08 -23.07
CA LYS A 174 5.74 -8.39 -24.35
C LYS A 174 4.53 -8.66 -25.25
N GLY A 175 4.22 -7.71 -26.15
CA GLY A 175 3.17 -7.83 -27.15
C GLY A 175 2.02 -6.88 -26.94
N LYS A 176 0.98 -7.02 -27.76
CA LYS A 176 -0.21 -6.17 -27.73
C LYS A 176 -1.04 -6.44 -26.47
N VAL A 177 -1.62 -5.38 -25.93
CA VAL A 177 -2.54 -5.44 -24.77
C VAL A 177 -3.66 -6.46 -24.99
N LYS A 178 -4.30 -6.43 -26.17
CA LYS A 178 -5.38 -7.35 -26.56
C LYS A 178 -4.96 -8.81 -26.46
N ASP A 179 -3.78 -9.17 -26.97
CA ASP A 179 -3.31 -10.56 -26.98
C ASP A 179 -2.97 -11.04 -25.57
N LEU A 180 -2.46 -10.14 -24.71
CA LEU A 180 -2.18 -10.45 -23.33
C LEU A 180 -3.46 -10.65 -22.49
N LEU A 181 -4.48 -9.80 -22.72
CA LEU A 181 -5.76 -9.90 -22.04
C LEU A 181 -6.54 -11.13 -22.49
N LYS A 182 -6.55 -11.45 -23.79
CA LYS A 182 -7.18 -12.68 -24.33
C LYS A 182 -6.66 -13.95 -23.68
N LYS A 183 -5.37 -14.01 -23.32
CA LYS A 183 -4.76 -15.20 -22.68
C LYS A 183 -5.27 -15.45 -21.26
N VAL A 184 -5.81 -14.44 -20.61
CA VAL A 184 -6.33 -14.49 -19.23
C VAL A 184 -7.84 -14.32 -19.15
N ASP A 185 -8.51 -14.15 -20.31
CA ASP A 185 -9.96 -14.00 -20.41
C ASP A 185 -10.64 -15.38 -20.34
N GLU A 186 -10.86 -15.85 -19.12
CA GLU A 186 -11.57 -17.10 -18.84
C GLU A 186 -13.09 -16.94 -18.90
N LYS A 187 -13.58 -15.67 -18.90
CA LYS A 187 -15.01 -15.32 -18.88
C LYS A 187 -15.55 -14.93 -20.24
N GLY A 188 -14.70 -14.69 -21.25
CA GLY A 188 -15.09 -14.18 -22.56
C GLY A 188 -15.64 -12.73 -22.54
N LYS A 189 -15.28 -11.92 -21.54
CA LYS A 189 -15.81 -10.58 -21.30
C LYS A 189 -14.82 -9.45 -21.62
N LEU A 190 -13.80 -9.72 -22.43
CA LEU A 190 -12.74 -8.75 -22.71
C LEU A 190 -13.28 -7.41 -23.26
N ASP A 191 -14.19 -7.46 -24.22
CA ASP A 191 -14.70 -6.23 -24.87
C ASP A 191 -15.56 -5.39 -23.92
N GLU A 192 -16.36 -6.04 -23.06
CA GLU A 192 -17.16 -5.38 -22.02
C GLU A 192 -16.26 -4.69 -20.99
N VAL A 193 -15.32 -5.44 -20.41
CA VAL A 193 -14.35 -4.93 -19.41
C VAL A 193 -13.46 -3.83 -20.01
N ALA A 194 -13.04 -3.97 -21.27
CA ALA A 194 -12.22 -2.96 -21.94
C ALA A 194 -12.98 -1.64 -22.12
N LYS A 195 -14.29 -1.71 -22.40
CA LYS A 195 -15.15 -0.52 -22.52
C LYS A 195 -15.36 0.15 -21.16
N GLU A 196 -15.68 -0.61 -20.12
CA GLU A 196 -15.92 -0.06 -18.78
C GLU A 196 -14.67 0.58 -18.16
N LEU A 197 -13.50 0.00 -18.40
CA LEU A 197 -12.22 0.53 -17.95
C LEU A 197 -11.60 1.56 -18.90
N GLU A 198 -12.30 1.94 -19.98
CA GLU A 198 -11.82 2.92 -20.98
C GLU A 198 -10.44 2.57 -21.55
N ILE A 199 -10.20 1.30 -21.88
CA ILE A 199 -8.94 0.82 -22.47
C ILE A 199 -9.12 0.29 -23.90
N SER A 200 -10.31 0.40 -24.50
CA SER A 200 -10.60 -0.09 -25.85
C SER A 200 -9.69 0.52 -26.92
N ASN A 201 -9.32 1.79 -26.76
CA ASN A 201 -8.45 2.53 -27.68
C ASN A 201 -6.98 2.11 -27.64
N ILE A 202 -6.55 1.37 -26.62
CA ILE A 202 -5.14 0.95 -26.44
C ILE A 202 -4.94 -0.56 -26.64
N LEU A 203 -6.00 -1.30 -26.96
CA LEU A 203 -5.93 -2.77 -27.10
C LEU A 203 -4.90 -3.22 -28.16
N ASP A 204 -4.72 -2.45 -29.23
CA ASP A 204 -3.74 -2.76 -30.28
C ASP A 204 -2.34 -2.23 -29.99
N ASN A 205 -2.15 -1.46 -28.91
CA ASN A 205 -0.86 -0.93 -28.52
C ASN A 205 0.01 -2.01 -27.86
N ASP A 206 1.33 -1.86 -28.01
CA ASP A 206 2.30 -2.67 -27.25
C ASP A 206 2.26 -2.26 -25.78
N ILE A 207 2.29 -3.25 -24.86
CA ILE A 207 2.25 -3.05 -23.41
C ILE A 207 3.35 -2.10 -22.89
N LYS A 208 4.47 -1.98 -23.61
CA LYS A 208 5.57 -1.07 -23.26
C LYS A 208 5.35 0.38 -23.66
N LYS A 209 4.33 0.65 -24.50
CA LYS A 209 4.07 1.98 -25.07
C LYS A 209 2.86 2.68 -24.42
N ILE A 210 2.24 2.05 -23.45
CA ILE A 210 1.10 2.62 -22.72
C ILE A 210 1.56 3.37 -21.48
N SER A 211 0.76 4.34 -21.04
CA SER A 211 1.00 5.15 -19.86
C SER A 211 0.82 4.33 -18.56
N GLY A 212 1.32 4.84 -17.43
CA GLY A 212 1.15 4.19 -16.13
C GLY A 212 -0.33 4.03 -15.72
N GLY A 213 -1.18 5.01 -16.00
CA GLY A 213 -2.61 4.91 -15.73
C GLY A 213 -3.35 3.91 -16.64
N GLU A 214 -2.95 3.82 -17.91
CA GLU A 214 -3.47 2.78 -18.82
C GLU A 214 -3.01 1.40 -18.37
N LEU A 215 -1.74 1.25 -18.00
CA LEU A 215 -1.20 -0.01 -17.50
C LEU A 215 -1.91 -0.48 -16.23
N GLN A 216 -2.24 0.45 -15.33
CA GLN A 216 -3.02 0.18 -14.13
C GLN A 216 -4.40 -0.39 -14.48
N ARG A 217 -5.12 0.23 -15.41
CA ARG A 217 -6.45 -0.24 -15.87
C ARG A 217 -6.36 -1.58 -16.62
N VAL A 218 -5.30 -1.81 -17.38
CA VAL A 218 -5.02 -3.12 -18.01
C VAL A 218 -4.75 -4.20 -16.96
N ALA A 219 -4.03 -3.88 -15.89
CA ALA A 219 -3.80 -4.83 -14.79
C ALA A 219 -5.10 -5.19 -14.04
N ILE A 220 -5.99 -4.22 -13.84
CA ILE A 220 -7.34 -4.46 -13.27
C ILE A 220 -8.14 -5.36 -14.21
N ALA A 221 -8.18 -5.05 -15.52
CA ALA A 221 -8.85 -5.88 -16.52
C ALA A 221 -8.34 -7.33 -16.47
N ALA A 222 -7.02 -7.53 -16.49
CA ALA A 222 -6.42 -8.86 -16.42
C ALA A 222 -6.79 -9.64 -15.15
N THR A 223 -7.05 -8.94 -14.04
CA THR A 223 -7.47 -9.53 -12.78
C THR A 223 -8.93 -10.00 -12.85
N VAL A 224 -9.81 -9.17 -13.41
CA VAL A 224 -11.26 -9.39 -13.41
C VAL A 224 -11.69 -10.40 -14.48
N LEU A 225 -10.94 -10.51 -15.57
CA LEU A 225 -11.19 -11.46 -16.66
C LEU A 225 -10.97 -12.93 -16.26
N LYS A 226 -10.26 -13.18 -15.16
CA LYS A 226 -10.12 -14.55 -14.61
C LYS A 226 -11.40 -15.01 -13.95
N ASP A 227 -11.66 -16.33 -14.03
CA ASP A 227 -12.75 -16.97 -13.30
C ASP A 227 -12.42 -17.04 -11.80
N ALA A 228 -12.88 -16.03 -11.06
CA ALA A 228 -12.67 -15.88 -9.63
C ALA A 228 -13.92 -15.33 -8.95
N ASN A 229 -14.07 -15.61 -7.66
CA ASN A 229 -15.11 -15.08 -6.78
C ASN A 229 -14.54 -14.34 -5.57
N LEU A 230 -13.22 -14.24 -5.46
CA LEU A 230 -12.53 -13.32 -4.58
C LEU A 230 -11.51 -12.50 -5.39
N TYR A 231 -11.76 -11.21 -5.49
CA TYR A 231 -10.83 -10.27 -6.12
C TYR A 231 -10.07 -9.49 -5.06
N ILE A 232 -8.76 -9.42 -5.21
CA ILE A 232 -7.88 -8.64 -4.33
C ILE A 232 -7.17 -7.58 -5.16
N PHE A 233 -7.35 -6.31 -4.79
CA PHE A 233 -6.73 -5.18 -5.46
C PHE A 233 -5.79 -4.44 -4.51
N ASP A 234 -4.50 -4.42 -4.84
CA ASP A 234 -3.48 -3.67 -4.10
C ASP A 234 -3.25 -2.33 -4.81
N GLU A 235 -3.71 -1.25 -4.19
CA GLU A 235 -3.68 0.13 -4.70
C GLU A 235 -4.20 0.26 -6.15
N PRO A 236 -5.48 -0.04 -6.40
CA PRO A 236 -6.02 -0.03 -7.77
C PRO A 236 -6.10 1.36 -8.39
N THR A 237 -6.08 2.44 -7.61
CA THR A 237 -6.23 3.80 -8.11
C THR A 237 -4.93 4.59 -8.24
N SER A 238 -3.78 3.95 -7.97
CA SER A 238 -2.46 4.55 -8.21
C SER A 238 -2.27 4.93 -9.68
N TYR A 239 -1.58 6.03 -9.96
CA TYR A 239 -1.33 6.61 -11.30
C TYR A 239 -2.57 7.14 -12.04
N LEU A 240 -3.77 7.06 -11.45
CA LEU A 240 -5.02 7.51 -12.06
C LEU A 240 -5.35 8.95 -11.62
N ASP A 241 -5.94 9.73 -12.53
CA ASP A 241 -6.56 11.00 -12.18
C ASP A 241 -7.91 10.79 -11.45
N ILE A 242 -8.48 11.86 -10.92
CA ILE A 242 -9.70 11.81 -10.08
C ILE A 242 -10.87 11.13 -10.83
N LYS A 243 -11.07 11.45 -12.09
CA LYS A 243 -12.15 10.87 -12.91
C LYS A 243 -11.95 9.36 -13.10
N GLN A 244 -10.73 8.97 -13.45
CA GLN A 244 -10.36 7.57 -13.61
C GLN A 244 -10.46 6.79 -12.30
N ARG A 245 -10.07 7.39 -11.16
CA ARG A 245 -10.23 6.77 -9.82
C ARG A 245 -11.67 6.48 -9.50
N ILE A 246 -12.58 7.44 -9.75
CA ILE A 246 -14.03 7.25 -9.55
C ILE A 246 -14.57 6.16 -10.47
N ASN A 247 -14.19 6.14 -11.75
CA ASN A 247 -14.63 5.13 -12.70
C ASN A 247 -14.17 3.72 -12.29
N VAL A 248 -12.89 3.56 -11.94
CA VAL A 248 -12.34 2.30 -11.43
C VAL A 248 -13.04 1.86 -10.14
N SER A 249 -13.34 2.81 -9.23
CA SER A 249 -14.05 2.51 -7.99
C SER A 249 -15.46 1.99 -8.24
N LYS A 250 -16.19 2.61 -9.19
CA LYS A 250 -17.53 2.14 -9.63
C LYS A 250 -17.44 0.74 -10.24
N PHE A 251 -16.46 0.53 -11.12
CA PHE A 251 -16.22 -0.75 -11.75
C PHE A 251 -15.91 -1.85 -10.74
N ILE A 252 -15.06 -1.59 -9.72
CA ILE A 252 -14.77 -2.56 -8.66
C ILE A 252 -16.04 -2.89 -7.87
N ARG A 253 -16.87 -1.91 -7.56
CA ARG A 253 -18.15 -2.16 -6.88
C ARG A 253 -19.14 -2.95 -7.72
N SER A 254 -19.16 -2.78 -9.05
CA SER A 254 -20.04 -3.54 -9.94
C SER A 254 -19.68 -5.02 -10.07
N LEU A 255 -18.52 -5.45 -9.54
CA LEU A 255 -18.15 -6.87 -9.50
C LEU A 255 -18.96 -7.68 -8.46
N LEU A 256 -19.63 -7.00 -7.52
CA LEU A 256 -20.46 -7.65 -6.51
C LEU A 256 -21.76 -8.18 -7.13
N ASP A 257 -22.02 -9.46 -6.93
CA ASP A 257 -23.16 -10.19 -7.51
C ASP A 257 -23.82 -11.17 -6.53
N GLY A 258 -23.60 -10.95 -5.22
CA GLY A 258 -24.04 -11.85 -4.15
C GLY A 258 -23.09 -13.04 -3.89
N HIS A 259 -22.26 -13.41 -4.85
CA HIS A 259 -21.32 -14.55 -4.75
C HIS A 259 -19.85 -14.13 -4.83
N THR A 260 -19.60 -12.86 -5.08
CA THR A 260 -18.26 -12.28 -5.22
C THR A 260 -17.89 -11.47 -3.98
N ALA A 261 -16.65 -11.62 -3.51
CA ALA A 261 -16.04 -10.79 -2.48
C ALA A 261 -14.89 -9.96 -3.07
N VAL A 262 -14.70 -8.77 -2.56
CA VAL A 262 -13.61 -7.88 -2.98
C VAL A 262 -12.82 -7.39 -1.78
N ILE A 263 -11.49 -7.50 -1.83
CA ILE A 263 -10.58 -6.83 -0.88
C ILE A 263 -9.80 -5.76 -1.61
N VAL A 264 -9.74 -4.57 -1.01
CA VAL A 264 -9.01 -3.43 -1.57
C VAL A 264 -8.06 -2.84 -0.54
N VAL A 265 -6.80 -2.66 -0.91
CA VAL A 265 -5.85 -1.83 -0.18
C VAL A 265 -5.79 -0.47 -0.87
N GLU A 266 -6.06 0.60 -0.15
CA GLU A 266 -6.04 1.97 -0.67
C GLU A 266 -5.52 2.96 0.37
N HIS A 267 -4.87 4.03 -0.10
CA HIS A 267 -4.32 5.08 0.74
C HIS A 267 -5.10 6.39 0.67
N ASP A 268 -5.81 6.63 -0.43
CA ASP A 268 -6.69 7.79 -0.59
C ASP A 268 -8.00 7.53 0.18
N LEU A 269 -8.18 8.20 1.31
CA LEU A 269 -9.32 7.99 2.20
C LEU A 269 -10.67 8.38 1.57
N ILE A 270 -10.68 9.29 0.60
CA ILE A 270 -11.90 9.70 -0.12
C ILE A 270 -12.34 8.55 -1.04
N ILE A 271 -11.41 8.03 -1.81
CA ILE A 271 -11.64 6.90 -2.71
C ILE A 271 -11.95 5.64 -1.90
N PHE A 272 -11.26 5.46 -0.78
CA PHE A 272 -11.49 4.33 0.14
C PHE A 272 -12.91 4.34 0.71
N ASP A 273 -13.41 5.50 1.19
CA ASP A 273 -14.78 5.65 1.70
C ASP A 273 -15.82 5.43 0.61
N TYR A 274 -15.53 5.88 -0.63
CA TYR A 274 -16.41 5.71 -1.76
C TYR A 274 -16.51 4.24 -2.23
N MET A 275 -15.40 3.50 -2.18
CA MET A 275 -15.28 2.15 -2.75
C MET A 275 -15.69 1.07 -1.75
N SER A 276 -15.36 1.22 -0.46
CA SER A 276 -15.47 0.16 0.55
C SER A 276 -16.76 0.23 1.35
N ASP A 277 -17.31 -0.92 1.74
CA ASP A 277 -18.45 -1.03 2.65
C ASP A 277 -18.00 -1.21 4.10
N MET A 278 -17.01 -2.07 4.29
CA MET A 278 -16.40 -2.41 5.57
C MET A 278 -14.89 -2.27 5.47
N ALA A 279 -14.21 -2.16 6.59
CA ALA A 279 -12.76 -2.06 6.58
C ALA A 279 -12.09 -2.69 7.80
N HIS A 280 -10.88 -3.17 7.57
CA HIS A 280 -9.90 -3.52 8.59
C HIS A 280 -8.84 -2.45 8.71
N ILE A 281 -8.35 -2.22 9.92
CA ILE A 281 -7.17 -1.38 10.17
C ILE A 281 -6.00 -2.29 10.49
N MET A 282 -4.92 -2.15 9.74
CA MET A 282 -3.65 -2.78 10.09
C MET A 282 -2.85 -1.88 11.00
N TYR A 283 -2.38 -2.44 12.09
CA TYR A 283 -1.64 -1.77 13.13
C TYR A 283 -0.41 -2.58 13.55
N GLY A 284 0.53 -1.95 14.25
CA GLY A 284 1.75 -2.57 14.71
C GLY A 284 2.92 -1.60 14.73
N SER A 285 4.11 -2.12 14.46
CA SER A 285 5.33 -1.33 14.31
C SER A 285 5.92 -1.55 12.92
N GLU A 286 6.18 -0.46 12.23
CA GLU A 286 6.68 -0.44 10.85
C GLU A 286 7.95 -1.29 10.70
N ASP A 287 7.94 -2.22 9.74
CA ASP A 287 8.99 -3.21 9.45
C ASP A 287 9.29 -4.21 10.59
N VAL A 288 8.53 -4.21 11.69
CA VAL A 288 8.73 -5.13 12.83
C VAL A 288 7.63 -6.15 12.89
N TYR A 289 6.39 -5.70 13.07
CA TYR A 289 5.23 -6.58 13.05
C TYR A 289 3.98 -5.85 12.59
N GLY A 290 3.05 -6.62 12.06
CA GLY A 290 1.73 -6.15 11.71
C GLY A 290 0.63 -7.08 12.20
N SER A 291 -0.50 -6.50 12.52
CA SER A 291 -1.71 -7.20 12.89
C SER A 291 -2.92 -6.51 12.26
N VAL A 292 -4.02 -7.22 12.16
CA VAL A 292 -5.28 -6.73 11.56
C VAL A 292 -6.33 -6.60 12.65
N SER A 293 -7.00 -5.45 12.71
CA SER A 293 -8.11 -5.20 13.65
C SER A 293 -9.36 -5.99 13.29
N GLY A 294 -10.30 -6.06 14.19
CA GLY A 294 -11.66 -6.47 13.88
C GLY A 294 -12.27 -5.63 12.74
N LEU A 295 -13.22 -6.24 12.01
CA LEU A 295 -13.94 -5.60 10.91
C LEU A 295 -14.88 -4.51 11.43
N LYS A 296 -14.91 -3.36 10.74
CA LYS A 296 -15.74 -2.20 11.10
C LYS A 296 -16.37 -1.56 9.86
N PRO A 297 -17.50 -0.85 9.99
CA PRO A 297 -17.99 0.02 8.91
C PRO A 297 -16.90 1.00 8.46
N VAL A 298 -16.81 1.29 7.16
CA VAL A 298 -15.72 2.09 6.58
C VAL A 298 -15.57 3.45 7.25
N LYS A 299 -16.65 4.19 7.51
CA LYS A 299 -16.62 5.51 8.17
C LYS A 299 -15.99 5.44 9.56
N ASN A 300 -16.36 4.41 10.35
CA ASN A 300 -15.78 4.21 11.68
C ASN A 300 -14.28 3.89 11.57
N SER A 301 -13.90 3.05 10.61
CA SER A 301 -12.50 2.70 10.37
C SER A 301 -11.66 3.92 10.00
N ILE A 302 -12.16 4.81 9.13
CA ILE A 302 -11.48 6.05 8.77
C ILE A 302 -11.31 6.95 10.01
N ASN A 303 -12.35 7.13 10.82
CA ASN A 303 -12.28 7.94 12.02
C ASN A 303 -11.29 7.38 13.06
N VAL A 304 -11.28 6.06 13.25
CA VAL A 304 -10.33 5.37 14.13
C VAL A 304 -8.90 5.51 13.57
N TYR A 305 -8.72 5.34 12.26
CA TYR A 305 -7.43 5.49 11.61
C TYR A 305 -6.87 6.92 11.74
N LEU A 306 -7.70 7.96 11.57
CA LEU A 306 -7.33 9.36 11.79
C LEU A 306 -7.08 9.66 13.28
N GLY A 307 -7.87 9.03 14.16
CA GLY A 307 -7.74 9.15 15.61
C GLY A 307 -6.52 8.47 16.20
N GLY A 308 -5.99 7.43 15.53
CA GLY A 308 -4.80 6.69 15.91
C GLY A 308 -4.96 5.77 17.12
N TYR A 309 -6.19 5.41 17.52
CA TYR A 309 -6.46 4.57 18.67
C TYR A 309 -7.56 3.53 18.40
N LEU A 310 -7.21 2.27 18.57
CA LEU A 310 -8.10 1.11 18.49
C LEU A 310 -8.59 0.76 19.90
N LYS A 311 -9.85 1.05 20.20
CA LYS A 311 -10.44 0.85 21.52
C LYS A 311 -10.54 -0.62 21.93
N GLU A 312 -10.94 -1.47 21.00
CA GLU A 312 -11.19 -2.89 21.26
C GLU A 312 -9.91 -3.64 21.55
N GLU A 313 -8.83 -3.30 20.85
CA GLU A 313 -7.50 -3.86 21.06
C GLU A 313 -6.70 -3.10 22.13
N ASN A 314 -7.21 -1.96 22.61
CA ASN A 314 -6.53 -1.02 23.51
C ASN A 314 -5.12 -0.60 22.99
N ILE A 315 -5.02 -0.34 21.69
CA ILE A 315 -3.76 -0.03 21.03
C ILE A 315 -3.78 1.36 20.43
N ARG A 316 -2.78 2.17 20.78
CA ARG A 316 -2.48 3.43 20.13
C ARG A 316 -1.38 3.20 19.07
N PHE A 317 -1.71 3.42 17.82
CA PHE A 317 -0.78 3.26 16.68
C PHE A 317 -0.37 4.60 16.05
N ARG A 318 -0.86 5.73 16.60
CA ARG A 318 -0.46 7.09 16.20
C ARG A 318 -0.48 8.00 17.43
N ASP A 319 0.60 8.76 17.65
CA ASP A 319 0.73 9.64 18.82
C ASP A 319 -0.19 10.86 18.74
N LYS A 320 -0.34 11.43 17.56
CA LYS A 320 -1.17 12.62 17.31
C LYS A 320 -2.34 12.30 16.40
N LYS A 321 -3.54 12.73 16.80
CA LYS A 321 -4.72 12.65 15.93
C LYS A 321 -4.52 13.55 14.71
N VAL A 322 -4.90 13.07 13.54
CA VAL A 322 -5.04 13.93 12.36
C VAL A 322 -6.36 14.70 12.48
N LYS A 323 -6.27 16.03 12.58
CA LYS A 323 -7.44 16.90 12.63
C LYS A 323 -7.45 17.80 11.39
N PHE A 324 -8.59 17.86 10.75
CA PHE A 324 -8.85 18.85 9.69
C PHE A 324 -9.49 20.06 10.35
N GLU A 325 -8.68 21.09 10.60
CA GLU A 325 -9.18 22.35 11.12
C GLU A 325 -9.56 23.25 9.93
N ALA A 326 -10.77 23.82 9.98
CA ALA A 326 -11.15 24.85 9.04
C ALA A 326 -10.15 26.02 9.22
N ARG A 327 -9.37 26.28 8.20
CA ARG A 327 -8.49 27.46 8.21
C ARG A 327 -9.39 28.68 8.30
N LYS A 328 -9.26 29.47 9.38
CA LYS A 328 -9.81 30.81 9.41
C LYS A 328 -9.28 31.50 8.16
N SER A 329 -10.17 32.08 7.35
CA SER A 329 -9.78 32.92 6.24
C SER A 329 -8.92 34.04 6.83
N PHE A 330 -7.61 33.88 6.70
CA PHE A 330 -6.74 34.98 7.01
C PHE A 330 -7.00 36.02 5.95
N SER A 331 -7.57 37.15 6.36
CA SER A 331 -7.47 38.40 5.61
C SER A 331 -5.98 38.85 5.66
N LYS A 332 -5.10 38.07 5.05
CA LYS A 332 -3.73 38.48 4.83
C LYS A 332 -3.80 39.60 3.82
N LYS A 333 -3.17 40.72 4.14
CA LYS A 333 -2.66 41.66 3.12
C LYS A 333 -2.07 40.75 2.05
N LYS A 334 -2.53 40.89 0.79
CA LYS A 334 -1.95 40.16 -0.36
C LYS A 334 -0.44 40.32 -0.24
N GLY A 335 0.28 39.23 -0.16
CA GLY A 335 1.74 39.26 -0.21
C GLY A 335 2.20 39.91 -1.50
N GLU A 336 3.44 40.31 -1.60
CA GLU A 336 4.02 40.80 -2.86
C GLU A 336 3.80 39.76 -3.95
N GLU A 337 3.42 40.22 -5.14
CA GLU A 337 3.24 39.40 -6.31
C GLU A 337 4.57 38.74 -6.68
N LEU A 338 4.62 37.41 -6.66
CA LEU A 338 5.82 36.65 -6.98
C LEU A 338 5.91 36.38 -8.48
N VAL A 339 4.80 35.94 -9.07
CA VAL A 339 4.70 35.60 -10.52
C VAL A 339 3.34 36.07 -11.01
N SER A 340 3.28 36.72 -12.16
CA SER A 340 2.04 36.96 -12.86
C SER A 340 2.15 36.66 -14.35
N TRP A 341 1.04 36.24 -14.93
CA TRP A 341 0.98 35.89 -16.34
C TRP A 341 -0.29 36.39 -16.99
N ASN A 342 -0.20 36.58 -18.30
CA ASN A 342 -1.34 36.97 -19.14
C ASN A 342 -1.27 36.27 -20.48
N GLY A 343 -2.27 35.42 -20.74
CA GLY A 343 -2.46 34.73 -22.02
C GLY A 343 -1.24 33.88 -22.43
N LEU A 344 -0.68 33.07 -21.48
CA LEU A 344 0.44 32.20 -21.84
C LEU A 344 -0.01 31.11 -22.81
N SER A 345 0.79 30.89 -23.84
CA SER A 345 0.59 29.78 -24.77
C SER A 345 1.90 29.01 -24.96
N LYS A 346 1.77 27.67 -25.04
CA LYS A 346 2.87 26.76 -25.31
C LYS A 346 2.41 25.59 -26.16
N LYS A 347 3.04 25.38 -27.32
CA LYS A 347 2.79 24.24 -28.19
C LYS A 347 3.89 23.18 -28.02
N LEU A 348 3.47 21.94 -27.80
CA LEU A 348 4.35 20.76 -27.67
C LEU A 348 3.83 19.66 -28.61
N GLY A 349 4.38 19.59 -29.82
CA GLY A 349 3.88 18.69 -30.86
C GLY A 349 2.44 19.01 -31.25
N LYS A 350 1.51 18.09 -30.97
CA LYS A 350 0.06 18.27 -31.21
C LYS A 350 -0.67 18.93 -30.03
N PHE A 351 -0.04 19.02 -28.87
CA PHE A 351 -0.63 19.59 -27.67
C PHE A 351 -0.43 21.11 -27.63
N LEU A 352 -1.49 21.84 -27.30
CA LEU A 352 -1.47 23.29 -27.11
C LEU A 352 -1.97 23.62 -25.72
N LEU A 353 -1.12 24.26 -24.90
CA LEU A 353 -1.48 24.85 -23.63
C LEU A 353 -1.83 26.32 -23.86
N GLU A 354 -2.99 26.74 -23.39
CA GLU A 354 -3.40 28.13 -23.32
C GLU A 354 -3.92 28.45 -21.92
N THR A 355 -3.61 29.62 -21.41
CA THR A 355 -4.03 30.07 -20.08
C THR A 355 -4.58 31.48 -20.14
N ASP A 356 -5.52 31.75 -19.25
CA ASP A 356 -5.98 33.12 -18.98
C ASP A 356 -4.95 33.89 -18.13
N THR A 357 -5.35 35.05 -17.61
CA THR A 357 -4.55 35.86 -16.71
C THR A 357 -4.59 35.33 -15.30
N GLY A 358 -3.46 35.34 -14.61
CA GLY A 358 -3.35 34.91 -13.22
C GLY A 358 -2.12 35.44 -12.51
N SER A 359 -2.10 35.29 -11.20
CA SER A 359 -0.95 35.67 -10.37
C SER A 359 -0.80 34.76 -9.16
N ILE A 360 0.42 34.68 -8.64
CA ILE A 360 0.78 33.96 -7.42
C ILE A 360 1.48 34.96 -6.51
N ASN A 361 1.04 35.05 -5.26
CA ASN A 361 1.65 35.93 -4.26
C ASN A 361 2.56 35.13 -3.32
N ASN A 362 3.50 35.83 -2.73
CA ASN A 362 4.44 35.24 -1.78
C ASN A 362 3.69 34.59 -0.59
N GLY A 363 4.05 33.36 -0.25
CA GLY A 363 3.44 32.59 0.83
C GLY A 363 2.08 31.95 0.50
N GLU A 364 1.63 31.99 -0.75
CA GLU A 364 0.45 31.23 -1.21
C GLU A 364 0.77 29.78 -1.56
N VAL A 365 -0.18 28.91 -1.29
CA VAL A 365 -0.19 27.50 -1.75
C VAL A 365 -1.35 27.33 -2.71
N ILE A 366 -1.04 27.07 -3.96
CA ILE A 366 -2.03 26.91 -5.03
C ILE A 366 -2.13 25.43 -5.43
N GLY A 367 -3.34 24.88 -5.36
CA GLY A 367 -3.64 23.54 -5.86
C GLY A 367 -4.02 23.59 -7.34
N VAL A 368 -3.35 22.82 -8.18
CA VAL A 368 -3.69 22.67 -9.61
C VAL A 368 -4.38 21.33 -9.83
N LEU A 369 -5.66 21.38 -10.17
CA LEU A 369 -6.50 20.19 -10.39
C LEU A 369 -6.82 20.01 -11.90
N GLY A 370 -7.06 18.77 -12.32
CA GLY A 370 -7.45 18.44 -13.69
C GLY A 370 -7.06 17.02 -14.11
N GLU A 371 -7.56 16.58 -15.24
CA GLU A 371 -7.28 15.25 -15.81
C GLU A 371 -5.80 15.09 -16.19
N ASN A 372 -5.35 13.84 -16.35
CA ASN A 372 -4.00 13.56 -16.84
C ASN A 372 -3.87 13.99 -18.31
N GLY A 373 -2.70 14.52 -18.68
CA GLY A 373 -2.46 15.00 -20.05
C GLY A 373 -2.97 16.41 -20.37
N ILE A 374 -3.76 17.07 -19.48
CA ILE A 374 -4.30 18.42 -19.72
C ILE A 374 -3.23 19.55 -19.66
N GLY A 375 -2.00 19.21 -19.28
CA GLY A 375 -0.89 20.17 -19.27
C GLY A 375 -0.53 20.80 -17.94
N LYS A 376 -1.01 20.27 -16.79
CA LYS A 376 -0.68 20.78 -15.45
C LYS A 376 0.84 20.94 -15.23
N THR A 377 1.60 19.90 -15.51
CA THR A 377 3.07 19.92 -15.38
C THR A 377 3.72 20.89 -16.35
N THR A 378 3.21 20.96 -17.59
CA THR A 378 3.69 21.92 -18.59
C THR A 378 3.47 23.36 -18.12
N PHE A 379 2.29 23.66 -17.59
CA PHE A 379 1.96 24.96 -17.03
C PHE A 379 2.93 25.36 -15.89
N VAL A 380 3.11 24.48 -14.92
CA VAL A 380 4.03 24.74 -13.79
C VAL A 380 5.48 24.96 -14.28
N ARG A 381 5.94 24.16 -15.26
CA ARG A 381 7.28 24.32 -15.84
C ARG A 381 7.45 25.58 -16.66
N VAL A 382 6.38 26.07 -17.31
CA VAL A 382 6.40 27.36 -17.99
C VAL A 382 6.50 28.49 -16.96
N LEU A 383 5.74 28.42 -15.86
CA LEU A 383 5.82 29.39 -14.77
C LEU A 383 7.17 29.40 -14.06
N ALA A 384 7.81 28.23 -13.93
CA ALA A 384 9.14 28.08 -13.36
C ALA A 384 10.30 28.44 -14.31
N GLY A 385 9.99 28.90 -15.54
CA GLY A 385 11.02 29.25 -16.53
C GLY A 385 11.75 28.06 -17.18
N GLU A 386 11.45 26.81 -16.76
CA GLU A 386 12.08 25.60 -17.33
C GLU A 386 11.72 25.38 -18.81
N ILE A 387 10.50 25.79 -19.19
CA ILE A 387 10.00 25.68 -20.57
C ILE A 387 9.67 27.09 -21.06
N LYS A 388 10.30 27.53 -22.14
CA LYS A 388 10.01 28.81 -22.76
C LYS A 388 8.60 28.84 -23.32
N LYS A 389 7.81 29.87 -22.95
CA LYS A 389 6.50 30.17 -23.53
C LYS A 389 6.63 30.55 -25.00
N ASP A 390 5.59 30.30 -25.78
CA ASP A 390 5.54 30.72 -27.20
C ASP A 390 4.85 32.08 -27.34
N LYS A 391 3.78 32.33 -26.54
CA LYS A 391 3.05 33.60 -26.51
C LYS A 391 2.69 34.00 -25.07
N GLY A 392 2.23 35.24 -24.91
CA GLY A 392 1.78 35.79 -23.64
C GLY A 392 2.89 36.51 -22.85
N LYS A 393 2.52 37.11 -21.73
CA LYS A 393 3.43 37.81 -20.82
C LYS A 393 3.59 36.99 -19.54
N LEU A 394 4.80 36.91 -19.06
CA LEU A 394 5.16 36.31 -17.76
C LEU A 394 6.07 37.32 -17.06
N ASN A 395 5.67 37.79 -15.92
CA ASN A 395 6.47 38.66 -15.06
C ASN A 395 6.89 37.87 -13.83
N GLU A 396 8.17 37.79 -13.58
CA GLU A 396 8.78 37.16 -12.43
C GLU A 396 9.44 38.27 -11.59
N ASN A 397 8.99 38.39 -10.33
CA ASN A 397 9.60 39.28 -9.34
C ASN A 397 10.45 38.39 -8.39
N ILE A 398 11.45 37.70 -8.96
CA ILE A 398 12.38 36.84 -8.21
C ILE A 398 13.69 37.58 -8.05
#